data_a1c6d8b8d59c8dd47076b755858152d8
#
_entry.id   a1c6d8b8d59c8dd47076b755858152d8
#
_cell.length_a   1.000
_cell.length_b   1.000
_cell.length_c   1.000
_cell.angle_alpha   90.00
_cell.angle_beta   90.00
_cell.angle_gamma   90.00
#
_symmetry.space_group_name_H-M   'P 1'
#
loop_
_entity.id
_entity.type
_entity.pdbx_description
1 polymer ?
#
loop_
_entity_poly.entity_id
_entity_poly.type
_entity_poly.pdbx_seq_one_letter_code
_entity_poly.pdbx_strand_id
1 'polypeptide(L)'
;MNGNAVVKNKFGWIAGVTLVFGLSAVAWSQTVPDEDGPSSTADALKLPTDLTIFGKSDPSVHKATAIVNGTIITDTDIDQRFALVLVANGGRIEESERERLRLQVLRNLIDETLQIQEAKSNDITITPEEIEQTFARVSANFRRNPKDFTTYLSQVGSSAGSMKRQIEGELAWRRVLGRKVEPFISVSDDEVNAIVSRLNASKGATEYRIGEIFLSGTPATIGETEQKAGPILDQLRKGGSFAAYASQFSEA
;
A
#
# COMPACT_ATOMS: atom_id res chain seq x y z
N MET A 1 -7.66 -0.96 -52.25
CA MET A 1 -6.35 -0.77 -51.65
C MET A 1 -6.56 0.09 -50.42
N ASN A 2 -6.84 -0.57 -49.28
CA ASN A 2 -7.07 0.13 -48.01
C ASN A 2 -6.06 -0.41 -46.98
N GLY A 3 -5.10 0.44 -46.64
CA GLY A 3 -4.10 0.13 -45.63
C GLY A 3 -4.64 0.42 -44.24
N ASN A 4 -4.90 -0.64 -43.48
CA ASN A 4 -5.16 -0.55 -42.05
C ASN A 4 -3.84 -0.45 -41.28
N ALA A 5 -3.53 0.70 -40.73
CA ALA A 5 -2.45 0.89 -39.80
C ALA A 5 -2.87 0.33 -38.43
N VAL A 6 -2.34 -0.83 -38.06
CA VAL A 6 -2.48 -1.41 -36.71
C VAL A 6 -1.49 -0.71 -35.80
N VAL A 7 -1.98 0.18 -34.95
CA VAL A 7 -1.21 0.74 -33.84
C VAL A 7 -1.12 -0.32 -32.75
N LYS A 8 0.04 -0.97 -32.61
CA LYS A 8 0.37 -1.86 -31.50
C LYS A 8 0.73 -1.06 -30.26
N ASN A 9 -0.24 -0.80 -29.41
CA ASN A 9 -0.01 -0.28 -28.06
C ASN A 9 0.53 -1.42 -27.18
N LYS A 10 1.84 -1.39 -26.93
CA LYS A 10 2.46 -2.24 -25.90
C LYS A 10 2.20 -1.62 -24.53
N PHE A 11 1.06 -1.92 -23.93
CA PHE A 11 0.85 -1.67 -22.51
C PHE A 11 1.57 -2.75 -21.72
N GLY A 12 2.66 -2.36 -21.06
CA GLY A 12 3.33 -3.21 -20.09
C GLY A 12 2.43 -3.43 -18.87
N TRP A 13 2.15 -4.67 -18.58
CA TRP A 13 1.51 -5.10 -17.34
C TRP A 13 2.43 -4.75 -16.16
N ILE A 14 2.09 -3.71 -15.44
CA ILE A 14 2.57 -3.51 -14.08
C ILE A 14 1.66 -4.40 -13.22
N ALA A 15 2.17 -5.55 -12.80
CA ALA A 15 1.55 -6.35 -11.76
C ALA A 15 1.63 -5.56 -10.45
N GLY A 16 0.64 -4.70 -10.23
CA GLY A 16 0.41 -4.08 -8.94
C GLY A 16 -0.03 -5.16 -7.96
N VAL A 17 0.79 -5.42 -6.95
CA VAL A 17 0.36 -6.17 -5.77
C VAL A 17 -0.63 -5.27 -5.03
N THR A 18 -1.90 -5.42 -5.36
CA THR A 18 -2.99 -4.77 -4.65
C THR A 18 -3.23 -5.53 -3.35
N LEU A 19 -2.67 -5.03 -2.28
CA LEU A 19 -2.95 -5.50 -0.93
C LEU A 19 -4.32 -4.93 -0.54
N VAL A 20 -5.38 -5.72 -0.73
CA VAL A 20 -6.75 -5.37 -0.31
C VAL A 20 -6.84 -5.53 1.20
N PHE A 21 -6.74 -4.41 1.93
CA PHE A 21 -7.13 -4.37 3.34
C PHE A 21 -8.62 -4.08 3.43
N GLY A 22 -9.39 -5.10 3.83
CA GLY A 22 -10.78 -4.93 4.24
C GLY A 22 -10.84 -4.17 5.56
N LEU A 23 -11.31 -2.92 5.53
CA LEU A 23 -11.68 -2.17 6.73
C LEU A 23 -13.06 -2.63 7.20
N SER A 24 -13.09 -3.40 8.31
CA SER A 24 -14.30 -3.54 9.12
C SER A 24 -14.17 -2.58 10.30
N ALA A 25 -14.73 -1.39 10.17
CA ALA A 25 -14.86 -0.44 11.25
C ALA A 25 -16.08 -0.83 12.12
N VAL A 26 -15.83 -1.42 13.28
CA VAL A 26 -16.82 -1.48 14.36
C VAL A 26 -16.49 -0.35 15.33
N ALA A 27 -17.26 0.73 15.24
CA ALA A 27 -17.20 1.84 16.18
C ALA A 27 -17.92 1.43 17.48
N TRP A 28 -17.14 1.20 18.55
CA TRP A 28 -17.66 1.20 19.91
C TRP A 28 -17.35 2.54 20.54
N SER A 29 -18.35 3.40 20.59
CA SER A 29 -18.33 4.63 21.36
C SER A 29 -18.49 4.26 22.83
N GLN A 30 -17.43 4.38 23.62
CA GLN A 30 -17.53 4.45 25.08
C GLN A 30 -17.33 5.89 25.51
N THR A 31 -18.42 6.53 25.91
CA THR A 31 -18.40 7.77 26.66
C THR A 31 -17.90 7.46 28.08
N VAL A 32 -16.72 7.98 28.41
CA VAL A 32 -16.21 8.05 29.77
C VAL A 32 -16.73 9.35 30.36
N PRO A 33 -17.36 9.35 31.57
CA PRO A 33 -17.75 10.58 32.24
C PRO A 33 -16.50 11.35 32.71
N ASP A 34 -16.51 12.67 32.49
CA ASP A 34 -15.58 13.60 33.12
C ASP A 34 -15.78 13.54 34.63
N GLU A 35 -14.83 12.95 35.36
CA GLU A 35 -14.67 13.21 36.78
C GLU A 35 -13.54 14.22 36.97
N ASP A 36 -13.89 15.36 37.51
CA ASP A 36 -12.98 16.33 38.09
C ASP A 36 -12.11 15.67 39.17
N GLY A 37 -10.86 15.43 38.86
CA GLY A 37 -9.92 14.81 39.76
C GLY A 37 -8.55 15.45 39.67
N PRO A 38 -7.84 15.54 40.76
CA PRO A 38 -6.79 16.54 41.04
C PRO A 38 -5.45 16.14 40.40
N SER A 39 -4.68 17.19 40.10
CA SER A 39 -3.21 17.27 40.07
C SER A 39 -2.47 16.02 39.61
N SER A 40 -1.81 16.18 38.48
CA SER A 40 -0.90 15.21 37.89
C SER A 40 0.01 14.57 38.95
N THR A 41 0.10 13.25 38.94
CA THR A 41 1.03 12.43 39.72
C THR A 41 2.50 12.87 39.58
N ALA A 42 2.82 13.74 38.63
CA ALA A 42 4.13 14.36 38.46
C ALA A 42 4.48 15.36 39.57
N ASP A 43 3.50 16.10 40.09
CA ASP A 43 3.70 17.04 41.19
C ASP A 43 3.95 16.33 42.52
N ALA A 44 3.38 15.16 42.73
CA ALA A 44 3.60 14.34 43.93
C ALA A 44 5.01 13.74 44.02
N LEU A 45 5.70 13.56 42.87
CA LEU A 45 7.03 12.99 42.79
C LEU A 45 8.15 14.04 42.84
N LYS A 46 7.84 15.35 42.95
CA LYS A 46 8.85 16.45 42.97
C LYS A 46 9.90 16.31 41.86
N LEU A 47 9.49 15.86 40.67
CA LEU A 47 10.39 15.76 39.55
C LEU A 47 10.75 17.18 39.07
N PRO A 48 12.04 17.50 38.85
CA PRO A 48 12.44 18.78 38.29
C PRO A 48 11.74 18.96 36.91
N THR A 49 11.16 20.15 36.71
CA THR A 49 10.43 20.50 35.47
C THR A 49 11.34 20.67 34.25
N ASP A 50 12.65 20.64 34.45
CA ASP A 50 13.69 20.77 33.41
C ASP A 50 14.59 19.56 33.34
N LEU A 51 14.01 18.37 33.47
CA LEU A 51 14.69 17.12 33.11
C LEU A 51 14.96 17.09 31.60
N THR A 52 15.98 17.81 31.17
CA THR A 52 16.67 17.50 29.91
C THR A 52 17.44 16.18 30.08
N ILE A 53 16.66 15.07 30.16
CA ILE A 53 17.23 13.71 30.23
C ILE A 53 17.96 13.37 28.92
N PHE A 54 17.72 14.14 27.88
CA PHE A 54 18.42 14.00 26.62
C PHE A 54 19.09 15.35 26.27
N GLY A 55 20.43 15.37 26.33
CA GLY A 55 21.22 16.44 25.70
C GLY A 55 20.76 16.71 24.27
N LYS A 56 21.24 17.81 23.66
CA LYS A 56 20.98 18.13 22.25
C LYS A 56 21.05 16.84 21.44
N SER A 57 19.99 16.56 20.68
CA SER A 57 19.93 15.37 19.81
C SER A 57 21.20 15.29 18.99
N ASP A 58 22.08 14.35 19.32
CA ASP A 58 23.22 14.05 18.49
C ASP A 58 22.69 13.42 17.19
N PRO A 59 22.92 14.02 16.02
CA PRO A 59 22.42 13.47 14.76
C PRO A 59 22.92 12.05 14.46
N SER A 60 23.96 11.60 15.17
CA SER A 60 24.50 10.24 15.07
C SER A 60 23.78 9.23 15.99
N VAL A 61 22.97 9.70 16.93
CA VAL A 61 22.18 8.81 17.82
C VAL A 61 20.86 8.49 17.15
N HIS A 62 20.75 7.29 16.59
CA HIS A 62 19.50 6.76 16.07
C HIS A 62 18.52 6.52 17.23
N LYS A 63 17.49 7.34 17.31
CA LYS A 63 16.47 7.23 18.34
C LYS A 63 15.65 5.95 18.12
N ALA A 64 15.59 5.12 19.15
CA ALA A 64 14.70 3.97 19.14
C ALA A 64 13.25 4.42 19.15
N THR A 65 12.47 4.01 18.15
CA THR A 65 11.04 4.32 18.05
C THR A 65 10.19 3.16 18.55
N ALA A 66 10.64 1.93 18.31
CA ALA A 66 9.99 0.73 18.85
C ALA A 66 11.03 -0.36 19.16
N ILE A 67 10.67 -1.26 20.08
CA ILE A 67 11.45 -2.45 20.40
C ILE A 67 10.53 -3.67 20.29
N VAL A 68 10.91 -4.63 19.45
CA VAL A 68 10.14 -5.85 19.18
C VAL A 68 10.96 -7.06 19.60
N ASN A 69 10.64 -7.64 20.75
CA ASN A 69 11.39 -8.77 21.33
C ASN A 69 12.92 -8.53 21.35
N GLY A 70 13.34 -7.33 21.74
CA GLY A 70 14.75 -6.94 21.79
C GLY A 70 15.34 -6.39 20.48
N THR A 71 14.64 -6.48 19.36
CA THR A 71 15.04 -5.85 18.10
C THR A 71 14.57 -4.39 18.06
N ILE A 72 15.50 -3.48 17.82
CA ILE A 72 15.23 -2.04 17.79
C ILE A 72 14.79 -1.63 16.38
N ILE A 73 13.73 -0.84 16.29
CA ILE A 73 13.30 -0.12 15.10
C ILE A 73 13.55 1.36 15.36
N THR A 74 14.30 1.99 14.47
CA THR A 74 14.72 3.40 14.62
C THR A 74 13.87 4.33 13.74
N ASP A 75 13.93 5.64 14.04
CA ASP A 75 13.34 6.66 13.16
C ASP A 75 13.94 6.59 11.75
N THR A 76 15.24 6.28 11.64
CA THR A 76 15.91 6.09 10.33
C THR A 76 15.30 4.94 9.52
N ASP A 77 14.94 3.83 10.16
CA ASP A 77 14.28 2.71 9.48
C ASP A 77 12.91 3.14 8.94
N ILE A 78 12.18 3.92 9.73
CA ILE A 78 10.89 4.48 9.32
C ILE A 78 11.06 5.44 8.15
N ASP A 79 12.01 6.38 8.22
CA ASP A 79 12.24 7.36 7.17
C ASP A 79 12.65 6.72 5.84
N GLN A 80 13.56 5.74 5.89
CA GLN A 80 13.99 5.00 4.72
C GLN A 80 12.85 4.21 4.07
N ARG A 81 11.98 3.59 4.87
CA ARG A 81 10.82 2.86 4.36
C ARG A 81 9.74 3.81 3.85
N PHE A 82 9.51 4.92 4.53
CA PHE A 82 8.58 5.95 4.11
C PHE A 82 8.98 6.57 2.77
N ALA A 83 10.27 6.79 2.54
CA ALA A 83 10.78 7.27 1.25
C ALA A 83 10.38 6.35 0.08
N LEU A 84 10.37 5.01 0.28
CA LEU A 84 9.89 4.08 -0.74
C LEU A 84 8.38 4.22 -1.00
N VAL A 85 7.59 4.42 0.05
CA VAL A 85 6.15 4.67 -0.07
C VAL A 85 5.89 5.96 -0.84
N LEU A 86 6.65 7.02 -0.56
CA LEU A 86 6.59 8.28 -1.30
C LEU A 86 6.83 8.09 -2.79
N VAL A 87 7.90 7.39 -3.15
CA VAL A 87 8.24 7.11 -4.55
C VAL A 87 7.14 6.31 -5.24
N ALA A 88 6.60 5.29 -4.59
CA ALA A 88 5.51 4.47 -5.13
C ALA A 88 4.23 5.28 -5.40
N ASN A 89 3.99 6.34 -4.62
CA ASN A 89 2.86 7.26 -4.77
C ASN A 89 3.17 8.52 -5.61
N GLY A 90 4.20 8.47 -6.46
CA GLY A 90 4.56 9.57 -7.33
C GLY A 90 5.20 10.77 -6.64
N GLY A 91 5.72 10.59 -5.42
CA GLY A 91 6.45 11.60 -4.65
C GLY A 91 5.58 12.68 -4.00
N ARG A 92 4.26 12.57 -4.07
CA ARG A 92 3.32 13.55 -3.49
C ARG A 92 2.41 12.86 -2.49
N ILE A 93 2.45 13.33 -1.25
CA ILE A 93 1.55 12.94 -0.17
C ILE A 93 1.16 14.23 0.56
N GLU A 94 -0.12 14.40 0.81
CA GLU A 94 -0.67 15.50 1.62
C GLU A 94 -0.05 15.47 3.03
N GLU A 95 0.25 16.65 3.58
CA GLU A 95 0.87 16.75 4.91
C GLU A 95 -0.01 16.13 6.01
N SER A 96 -1.33 16.23 5.85
CA SER A 96 -2.33 15.61 6.72
C SER A 96 -2.28 14.07 6.73
N GLU A 97 -1.81 13.46 5.65
CA GLU A 97 -1.69 12.00 5.52
C GLU A 97 -0.32 11.47 5.93
N ARG A 98 0.69 12.34 5.99
CA ARG A 98 2.09 11.97 6.24
C ARG A 98 2.26 11.22 7.56
N GLU A 99 1.72 11.75 8.65
CA GLU A 99 1.80 11.13 9.98
C GLU A 99 1.10 9.76 10.02
N ARG A 100 -0.07 9.66 9.39
CA ARG A 100 -0.81 8.39 9.30
C ARG A 100 -0.02 7.33 8.53
N LEU A 101 0.62 7.71 7.45
CA LEU A 101 1.48 6.82 6.65
C LEU A 101 2.76 6.44 7.40
N ARG A 102 3.37 7.34 8.16
CA ARG A 102 4.51 7.00 9.02
C ARG A 102 4.15 5.96 10.08
N LEU A 103 2.98 6.09 10.71
CA LEU A 103 2.47 5.09 11.65
C LEU A 103 2.20 3.74 10.96
N GLN A 104 1.70 3.77 9.73
CA GLN A 104 1.52 2.54 8.93
C GLN A 104 2.85 1.89 8.60
N VAL A 105 3.86 2.66 8.23
CA VAL A 105 5.23 2.18 8.00
C VAL A 105 5.81 1.55 9.26
N LEU A 106 5.64 2.20 10.42
CA LEU A 106 6.08 1.63 11.69
C LEU A 106 5.42 0.26 11.97
N ARG A 107 4.11 0.14 11.77
CA ARG A 107 3.41 -1.14 11.91
C ARG A 107 3.98 -2.20 10.97
N ASN A 108 4.20 -1.85 9.71
CA ASN A 108 4.77 -2.78 8.73
C ASN A 108 6.19 -3.24 9.14
N LEU A 109 7.02 -2.36 9.71
CA LEU A 109 8.35 -2.72 10.21
C LEU A 109 8.28 -3.63 11.45
N ILE A 110 7.28 -3.43 12.31
CA ILE A 110 7.00 -4.33 13.44
C ILE A 110 6.59 -5.70 12.93
N ASP A 111 5.65 -5.77 12.01
CA ASP A 111 5.16 -7.02 11.40
C ASP A 111 6.30 -7.76 10.70
N GLU A 112 7.12 -7.07 9.89
CA GLU A 112 8.31 -7.61 9.23
C GLU A 112 9.29 -8.22 10.26
N THR A 113 9.51 -7.51 11.36
CA THR A 113 10.38 -7.98 12.43
C THR A 113 9.83 -9.27 13.08
N LEU A 114 8.53 -9.31 13.35
CA LEU A 114 7.85 -10.49 13.88
C LEU A 114 7.88 -11.66 12.89
N GLN A 115 7.68 -11.42 11.61
CA GLN A 115 7.76 -12.43 10.54
C GLN A 115 9.15 -13.09 10.48
N ILE A 116 10.21 -12.29 10.55
CA ILE A 116 11.58 -12.79 10.59
C ILE A 116 11.84 -13.60 11.86
N GLN A 117 11.36 -13.13 13.00
CA GLN A 117 11.50 -13.84 14.29
C GLN A 117 10.71 -15.15 14.29
N GLU A 118 9.48 -15.15 13.78
CA GLU A 118 8.67 -16.37 13.66
C GLU A 118 9.32 -17.38 12.73
N ALA A 119 9.91 -16.96 11.62
CA ALA A 119 10.66 -17.85 10.74
C ALA A 119 11.84 -18.49 11.49
N LYS A 120 12.63 -17.68 12.21
CA LYS A 120 13.78 -18.17 13.01
C LYS A 120 13.35 -19.16 14.11
N SER A 121 12.23 -18.91 14.77
CA SER A 121 11.69 -19.83 15.80
C SER A 121 11.24 -21.18 15.24
N ASN A 122 11.01 -21.25 13.92
CA ASN A 122 10.65 -22.45 13.18
C ASN A 122 11.82 -23.05 12.36
N ASP A 123 13.07 -22.71 12.71
CA ASP A 123 14.27 -23.16 11.99
C ASP A 123 14.24 -22.84 10.48
N ILE A 124 13.61 -21.71 10.13
CA ILE A 124 13.58 -21.18 8.77
C ILE A 124 14.58 -20.04 8.69
N THR A 125 15.62 -20.22 7.88
CA THR A 125 16.64 -19.20 7.61
C THR A 125 16.59 -18.79 6.15
N ILE A 126 16.63 -17.50 5.88
CA ILE A 126 16.81 -16.92 4.54
C ILE A 126 18.28 -16.61 4.36
N THR A 127 18.89 -17.15 3.31
CA THR A 127 20.32 -16.94 3.10
C THR A 127 20.61 -15.58 2.47
N PRO A 128 21.80 -14.99 2.69
CA PRO A 128 22.19 -13.76 2.06
C PRO A 128 22.12 -13.83 0.53
N GLU A 129 22.44 -14.98 -0.06
CA GLU A 129 22.39 -15.23 -1.50
C GLU A 129 20.97 -15.12 -2.05
N GLU A 130 19.97 -15.63 -1.33
CA GLU A 130 18.56 -15.53 -1.72
C GLU A 130 18.07 -14.09 -1.66
N ILE A 131 18.51 -13.34 -0.65
CA ILE A 131 18.20 -11.91 -0.53
C ILE A 131 18.82 -11.14 -1.70
N GLU A 132 20.10 -11.39 -2.03
CA GLU A 132 20.78 -10.72 -3.15
C GLU A 132 20.14 -11.07 -4.50
N GLN A 133 19.79 -12.34 -4.74
CA GLN A 133 19.09 -12.75 -5.96
C GLN A 133 17.73 -12.08 -6.08
N THR A 134 17.00 -11.96 -4.99
CA THR A 134 15.69 -11.30 -5.00
C THR A 134 15.87 -9.80 -5.17
N PHE A 135 16.86 -9.19 -4.53
CA PHE A 135 17.20 -7.77 -4.71
C PHE A 135 17.57 -7.47 -6.17
N ALA A 136 18.32 -8.36 -6.84
CA ALA A 136 18.64 -8.22 -8.25
C ALA A 136 17.38 -8.30 -9.14
N ARG A 137 16.43 -9.19 -8.84
CA ARG A 137 15.14 -9.25 -9.56
C ARG A 137 14.31 -7.99 -9.36
N VAL A 138 14.25 -7.48 -8.13
CA VAL A 138 13.57 -6.21 -7.84
C VAL A 138 14.23 -5.07 -8.61
N SER A 139 15.55 -4.99 -8.62
CA SER A 139 16.31 -3.99 -9.37
C SER A 139 15.98 -4.01 -10.87
N ALA A 140 15.86 -5.21 -11.45
CA ALA A 140 15.50 -5.39 -12.86
C ALA A 140 14.07 -4.88 -13.17
N ASN A 141 13.11 -5.00 -12.25
CA ASN A 141 11.77 -4.44 -12.40
C ASN A 141 11.81 -2.90 -12.52
N PHE A 142 12.77 -2.26 -11.85
CA PHE A 142 13.06 -0.83 -12.00
C PHE A 142 13.97 -0.51 -13.21
N ARG A 143 14.25 -1.50 -14.08
CA ARG A 143 15.16 -1.37 -15.24
C ARG A 143 16.55 -0.91 -14.86
N ARG A 144 17.05 -1.36 -13.71
CA ARG A 144 18.38 -1.05 -13.16
C ARG A 144 19.13 -2.32 -12.81
N ASN A 145 20.46 -2.26 -12.83
CA ASN A 145 21.25 -3.30 -12.18
C ASN A 145 21.29 -3.04 -10.65
N PRO A 146 21.72 -4.00 -9.82
CA PRO A 146 21.72 -3.87 -8.36
C PRO A 146 22.55 -2.67 -7.85
N LYS A 147 23.65 -2.33 -8.50
CA LYS A 147 24.51 -1.20 -8.11
C LYS A 147 23.81 0.14 -8.37
N ASP A 148 23.25 0.30 -9.57
CA ASP A 148 22.54 1.54 -9.93
C ASP A 148 21.24 1.67 -9.12
N PHE A 149 20.60 0.54 -8.78
CA PHE A 149 19.42 0.54 -7.92
C PHE A 149 19.76 0.96 -6.49
N THR A 150 20.90 0.49 -5.93
CA THR A 150 21.40 0.95 -4.63
C THR A 150 21.62 2.47 -4.61
N THR A 151 22.25 3.01 -5.66
CA THR A 151 22.45 4.46 -5.81
C THR A 151 21.11 5.21 -5.88
N TYR A 152 20.18 4.69 -6.66
CA TYR A 152 18.82 5.25 -6.76
C TYR A 152 18.08 5.27 -5.42
N LEU A 153 18.12 4.16 -4.66
CA LEU A 153 17.52 4.08 -3.33
C LEU A 153 18.07 5.17 -2.40
N SER A 154 19.40 5.37 -2.40
CA SER A 154 20.03 6.42 -1.62
C SER A 154 19.60 7.83 -2.05
N GLN A 155 19.44 8.08 -3.35
CA GLN A 155 18.98 9.37 -3.89
C GLN A 155 17.56 9.72 -3.48
N VAL A 156 16.70 8.72 -3.32
CA VAL A 156 15.30 8.92 -2.88
C VAL A 156 15.13 8.89 -1.36
N GLY A 157 16.23 8.85 -0.59
CA GLY A 157 16.19 8.86 0.87
C GLY A 157 15.96 7.48 1.52
N SER A 158 16.12 6.40 0.76
CA SER A 158 16.05 5.02 1.27
C SER A 158 17.43 4.36 1.26
N SER A 159 17.49 3.05 1.48
CA SER A 159 18.74 2.27 1.42
C SER A 159 18.52 0.87 0.87
N ALA A 160 19.59 0.28 0.33
CA ALA A 160 19.60 -1.12 -0.04
C ALA A 160 19.35 -2.03 1.19
N GLY A 161 19.84 -1.64 2.37
CA GLY A 161 19.61 -2.36 3.62
C GLY A 161 18.14 -2.44 3.98
N SER A 162 17.41 -1.32 3.92
CA SER A 162 15.96 -1.27 4.16
C SER A 162 15.18 -2.17 3.20
N MET A 163 15.54 -2.14 1.90
CA MET A 163 14.91 -2.98 0.89
C MET A 163 15.23 -4.48 1.10
N LYS A 164 16.48 -4.82 1.40
CA LYS A 164 16.90 -6.20 1.65
C LYS A 164 16.25 -6.79 2.90
N ARG A 165 16.07 -5.99 3.95
CA ARG A 165 15.33 -6.41 5.14
C ARG A 165 13.86 -6.70 4.82
N GLN A 166 13.21 -5.89 4.00
CA GLN A 166 11.85 -6.17 3.52
C GLN A 166 11.79 -7.50 2.76
N ILE A 167 12.74 -7.72 1.86
CA ILE A 167 12.85 -8.98 1.10
C ILE A 167 13.03 -10.17 2.05
N GLU A 168 13.88 -10.04 3.07
CA GLU A 168 14.07 -11.07 4.09
C GLU A 168 12.74 -11.41 4.79
N GLY A 169 12.00 -10.40 5.25
CA GLY A 169 10.69 -10.58 5.89
C GLY A 169 9.67 -11.28 4.99
N GLU A 170 9.57 -10.85 3.73
CA GLU A 170 8.65 -11.45 2.76
C GLU A 170 9.00 -12.92 2.44
N LEU A 171 10.28 -13.22 2.25
CA LEU A 171 10.75 -14.59 2.00
C LEU A 171 10.54 -15.49 3.23
N ALA A 172 10.87 -14.97 4.41
CA ALA A 172 10.70 -15.65 5.68
C ALA A 172 9.24 -16.01 5.92
N TRP A 173 8.34 -15.03 5.80
CA TRP A 173 6.91 -15.21 6.01
C TRP A 173 6.30 -16.19 5.01
N ARG A 174 6.66 -16.09 3.75
CA ARG A 174 6.21 -17.04 2.72
C ARG A 174 6.58 -18.48 3.07
N ARG A 175 7.80 -18.71 3.58
CA ARG A 175 8.23 -20.05 4.01
C ARG A 175 7.48 -20.55 5.25
N VAL A 176 7.20 -19.64 6.20
CA VAL A 176 6.38 -19.98 7.37
C VAL A 176 4.98 -20.43 6.91
N LEU A 177 4.34 -19.66 6.04
CA LEU A 177 3.03 -20.00 5.50
C LEU A 177 3.06 -21.33 4.73
N GLY A 178 4.06 -21.54 3.87
CA GLY A 178 4.24 -22.78 3.12
C GLY A 178 4.40 -23.99 4.04
N ARG A 179 5.07 -23.83 5.16
CA ARG A 179 5.26 -24.95 6.12
C ARG A 179 4.06 -25.18 7.03
N LYS A 180 3.42 -24.08 7.52
CA LYS A 180 2.39 -24.17 8.56
C LYS A 180 0.96 -24.14 8.04
N VAL A 181 0.72 -23.57 6.89
CA VAL A 181 -0.65 -23.31 6.39
C VAL A 181 -0.94 -24.15 5.15
N GLU A 182 -0.05 -24.16 4.16
CA GLU A 182 -0.29 -24.87 2.90
C GLU A 182 -0.65 -26.36 3.06
N PRO A 183 -0.05 -27.12 4.02
CA PRO A 183 -0.42 -28.53 4.21
C PRO A 183 -1.88 -28.76 4.64
N PHE A 184 -2.54 -27.72 5.16
CA PHE A 184 -3.93 -27.76 5.59
C PHE A 184 -4.91 -27.17 4.56
N ILE A 185 -4.38 -26.61 3.45
CA ILE A 185 -5.20 -26.08 2.36
C ILE A 185 -5.41 -27.22 1.36
N SER A 186 -6.66 -27.64 1.21
CA SER A 186 -7.07 -28.57 0.18
C SER A 186 -7.96 -27.84 -0.83
N VAL A 187 -7.51 -27.77 -2.07
CA VAL A 187 -8.34 -27.30 -3.19
C VAL A 187 -8.89 -28.53 -3.88
N SER A 188 -10.19 -28.67 -3.94
CA SER A 188 -10.83 -29.82 -4.61
C SER A 188 -10.76 -29.68 -6.13
N ASP A 189 -10.72 -30.82 -6.83
CA ASP A 189 -10.79 -30.85 -8.29
C ASP A 189 -12.08 -30.20 -8.81
N ASP A 190 -13.17 -30.28 -8.04
CA ASP A 190 -14.44 -29.64 -8.39
C ASP A 190 -14.34 -28.10 -8.38
N GLU A 191 -13.64 -27.51 -7.41
CA GLU A 191 -13.40 -26.06 -7.36
C GLU A 191 -12.54 -25.61 -8.55
N VAL A 192 -11.49 -26.36 -8.86
CA VAL A 192 -10.62 -26.10 -10.02
C VAL A 192 -11.43 -26.18 -11.32
N ASN A 193 -12.21 -27.27 -11.48
CA ASN A 193 -13.04 -27.48 -12.66
C ASN A 193 -14.14 -26.41 -12.80
N ALA A 194 -14.73 -25.94 -11.70
CA ALA A 194 -15.70 -24.85 -11.71
C ALA A 194 -15.09 -23.54 -12.22
N ILE A 195 -13.86 -23.21 -11.79
CA ILE A 195 -13.12 -22.04 -12.27
C ILE A 195 -12.76 -22.17 -13.74
N VAL A 196 -12.21 -23.32 -14.13
CA VAL A 196 -11.84 -23.62 -15.53
C VAL A 196 -13.07 -23.54 -16.44
N SER A 197 -14.20 -24.10 -16.01
CA SER A 197 -15.46 -24.05 -16.77
C SER A 197 -15.94 -22.61 -16.95
N ARG A 198 -15.86 -21.78 -15.89
CA ARG A 198 -16.20 -20.35 -15.96
C ARG A 198 -15.30 -19.58 -16.89
N LEU A 199 -13.98 -19.81 -16.84
CA LEU A 199 -13.02 -19.19 -17.74
C LEU A 199 -13.26 -19.62 -19.20
N ASN A 200 -13.55 -20.89 -19.44
CA ASN A 200 -13.87 -21.39 -20.77
C ASN A 200 -15.20 -20.82 -21.29
N ALA A 201 -16.22 -20.67 -20.45
CA ALA A 201 -17.47 -20.04 -20.81
C ALA A 201 -17.31 -18.55 -21.16
N SER A 202 -16.36 -17.89 -20.55
CA SER A 202 -16.02 -16.48 -20.84
C SER A 202 -15.13 -16.33 -22.08
N LYS A 203 -14.56 -17.42 -22.57
CA LYS A 203 -13.66 -17.41 -23.72
C LYS A 203 -14.43 -17.09 -25.00
N GLY A 204 -14.11 -15.97 -25.61
CA GLY A 204 -14.83 -15.45 -26.78
C GLY A 204 -16.07 -14.61 -26.46
N ALA A 205 -16.35 -14.35 -25.18
CA ALA A 205 -17.36 -13.36 -24.81
C ALA A 205 -16.92 -11.97 -25.26
N THR A 206 -17.91 -11.19 -25.72
CA THR A 206 -17.65 -9.80 -26.13
C THR A 206 -17.34 -8.97 -24.90
N GLU A 207 -16.19 -8.33 -24.89
CA GLU A 207 -15.82 -7.36 -23.86
C GLU A 207 -16.39 -5.99 -24.24
N TYR A 208 -17.18 -5.41 -23.36
CA TYR A 208 -17.74 -4.07 -23.53
C TYR A 208 -16.97 -3.09 -22.68
N ARG A 209 -16.41 -2.07 -23.32
CA ARG A 209 -15.86 -0.92 -22.60
C ARG A 209 -17.00 0.07 -22.34
N ILE A 210 -17.43 0.12 -21.09
CA ILE A 210 -18.50 1.03 -20.66
C ILE A 210 -17.86 2.28 -20.05
N GLY A 211 -18.37 3.45 -20.41
CA GLY A 211 -18.06 4.71 -19.75
C GLY A 211 -19.36 5.27 -19.17
N GLU A 212 -19.25 5.99 -18.06
CA GLU A 212 -20.38 6.67 -17.44
C GLU A 212 -20.08 8.16 -17.24
N ILE A 213 -21.13 8.98 -17.28
CA ILE A 213 -21.11 10.37 -16.84
C ILE A 213 -22.01 10.42 -15.62
N PHE A 214 -21.41 10.65 -14.46
CA PHE A 214 -22.15 10.73 -13.21
C PHE A 214 -22.60 12.17 -12.94
N LEU A 215 -23.90 12.36 -12.72
CA LEU A 215 -24.47 13.62 -12.29
C LEU A 215 -25.14 13.40 -10.94
N SER A 216 -24.73 14.12 -9.91
CA SER A 216 -25.31 13.98 -8.57
C SER A 216 -26.74 14.54 -8.53
N GLY A 217 -27.61 13.89 -7.74
CA GLY A 217 -28.97 14.35 -7.54
C GLY A 217 -29.56 13.75 -6.27
N THR A 218 -30.32 14.57 -5.55
CA THR A 218 -31.16 14.12 -4.43
C THR A 218 -32.59 13.94 -4.93
N PRO A 219 -33.47 13.25 -4.19
CA PRO A 219 -34.90 13.16 -4.56
C PRO A 219 -35.57 14.51 -4.81
N ALA A 220 -35.08 15.59 -4.16
CA ALA A 220 -35.60 16.94 -4.34
C ALA A 220 -35.06 17.63 -5.61
N THR A 221 -33.87 17.27 -6.07
CA THR A 221 -33.17 17.92 -7.19
C THR A 221 -33.09 17.06 -8.44
N ILE A 222 -33.68 15.87 -8.42
CA ILE A 222 -33.60 14.92 -9.54
C ILE A 222 -34.12 15.51 -10.86
N GLY A 223 -35.19 16.30 -10.81
CA GLY A 223 -35.74 16.97 -11.99
C GLY A 223 -34.79 17.99 -12.62
N GLU A 224 -34.01 18.69 -11.82
CA GLU A 224 -32.97 19.61 -12.32
C GLU A 224 -31.80 18.84 -12.94
N THR A 225 -31.45 17.71 -12.31
CA THR A 225 -30.39 16.82 -12.82
C THR A 225 -30.79 16.21 -14.17
N GLU A 226 -32.03 15.78 -14.33
CA GLU A 226 -32.58 15.28 -15.60
C GLU A 226 -32.56 16.36 -16.69
N GLN A 227 -32.90 17.61 -16.36
CA GLN A 227 -32.81 18.74 -17.30
C GLN A 227 -31.37 19.01 -17.74
N LYS A 228 -30.37 18.81 -16.91
CA LYS A 228 -28.95 18.88 -17.26
C LYS A 228 -28.49 17.68 -18.11
N ALA A 229 -29.00 16.49 -17.82
CA ALA A 229 -28.63 15.26 -18.52
C ALA A 229 -29.14 15.24 -19.96
N GLY A 230 -30.33 15.76 -20.20
CA GLY A 230 -30.99 15.78 -21.53
C GLY A 230 -30.11 16.35 -22.65
N PRO A 231 -29.65 17.59 -22.54
CA PRO A 231 -28.78 18.22 -23.56
C PRO A 231 -27.48 17.45 -23.78
N ILE A 232 -26.87 16.88 -22.70
CA ILE A 232 -25.63 16.07 -22.79
C ILE A 232 -25.93 14.84 -23.65
N LEU A 233 -27.01 14.13 -23.36
CA LEU A 233 -27.42 12.93 -24.09
C LEU A 233 -27.68 13.24 -25.56
N ASP A 234 -28.35 14.34 -25.87
CA ASP A 234 -28.64 14.75 -27.23
C ASP A 234 -27.38 15.08 -28.05
N GLN A 235 -26.40 15.70 -27.42
CA GLN A 235 -25.11 15.98 -28.06
C GLN A 235 -24.30 14.68 -28.28
N LEU A 236 -24.30 13.76 -27.33
CA LEU A 236 -23.66 12.45 -27.48
C LEU A 236 -24.31 11.63 -28.61
N ARG A 237 -25.64 11.65 -28.74
CA ARG A 237 -26.38 11.00 -29.85
C ARG A 237 -26.07 11.62 -31.21
N LYS A 238 -25.72 12.90 -31.27
CA LYS A 238 -25.28 13.61 -32.47
C LYS A 238 -23.80 13.38 -32.81
N GLY A 239 -23.09 12.52 -32.04
CA GLY A 239 -21.69 12.17 -32.28
C GLY A 239 -20.70 13.01 -31.48
N GLY A 240 -21.12 13.70 -30.43
CA GLY A 240 -20.23 14.40 -29.52
C GLY A 240 -19.27 13.44 -28.83
N SER A 241 -18.05 13.93 -28.52
CA SER A 241 -17.02 13.12 -27.85
C SER A 241 -17.42 12.77 -26.40
N PHE A 242 -17.71 11.50 -26.13
CA PHE A 242 -18.04 11.04 -24.79
C PHE A 242 -16.98 11.42 -23.76
N ALA A 243 -15.69 11.25 -24.08
CA ALA A 243 -14.60 11.59 -23.17
C ALA A 243 -14.56 13.07 -22.82
N ALA A 244 -14.83 13.97 -23.79
CA ALA A 244 -14.88 15.39 -23.54
C ALA A 244 -16.05 15.77 -22.63
N TYR A 245 -17.24 15.20 -22.87
CA TYR A 245 -18.41 15.44 -22.03
C TYR A 245 -18.24 14.84 -20.63
N ALA A 246 -17.65 13.66 -20.51
CA ALA A 246 -17.34 13.05 -19.21
C ALA A 246 -16.38 13.93 -18.41
N SER A 247 -15.31 14.42 -19.03
CA SER A 247 -14.34 15.32 -18.37
C SER A 247 -14.93 16.67 -17.96
N GLN A 248 -15.94 17.15 -18.68
CA GLN A 248 -16.54 18.46 -18.44
C GLN A 248 -17.71 18.42 -17.44
N PHE A 249 -18.50 17.36 -17.44
CA PHE A 249 -19.79 17.31 -16.75
C PHE A 249 -19.87 16.20 -15.69
N SER A 250 -18.98 15.20 -15.68
CA SER A 250 -19.03 14.16 -14.65
C SER A 250 -18.57 14.73 -13.31
N GLU A 251 -19.36 14.44 -12.28
CA GLU A 251 -19.15 14.84 -10.90
C GLU A 251 -18.58 13.68 -10.06
N ALA A 252 -18.03 12.62 -10.74
CA ALA A 252 -17.41 11.46 -10.12
C ALA A 252 -15.98 11.74 -9.65
#